data_c199eb46b6c71f027f94379bf4bed530
#
_entry.id   c199eb46b6c71f027f94379bf4bed530
#
_cell.length_a   1.000
_cell.length_b   1.000
_cell.length_c   1.000
_cell.angle_alpha   90.00
_cell.angle_beta   90.00
_cell.angle_gamma   90.00
#
_symmetry.space_group_name_H-M   'P 1'
#
loop_
_entity.id
_entity.type
_entity.pdbx_description
1 polymer ?
#
loop_
_entity_poly.entity_id
_entity_poly.type
_entity_poly.pdbx_seq_one_letter_code
_entity_poly.pdbx_strand_id
1 'polypeptide(L)'
;MARALITVPSTAMRNSVIEIRTLIQHPMETGYRRSSEGAMMARNLIRRFTCRFEENGTRDKSEHIFSATLYATVAANPYLAFHTTATASGVFVFSWDGDNGFAQTERVTLTVR
;
A
#
# COMPACT_ATOMS: atom_id res chain seq x y z
N MET A 1 -3.05 2.80 -14.75
CA MET A 1 -2.77 3.14 -13.35
C MET A 1 -3.92 2.67 -12.47
N ALA A 2 -3.62 1.96 -11.39
CA ALA A 2 -4.64 1.49 -10.47
C ALA A 2 -5.08 2.62 -9.53
N ARG A 3 -6.33 2.58 -9.10
CA ARG A 3 -6.85 3.53 -8.14
C ARG A 3 -6.56 3.05 -6.72
N ALA A 4 -5.92 3.86 -5.91
CA ALA A 4 -5.64 3.57 -4.51
C ALA A 4 -6.43 4.51 -3.61
N LEU A 5 -7.02 3.94 -2.55
CA LEU A 5 -7.69 4.70 -1.51
C LEU A 5 -6.89 4.52 -0.22
N ILE A 6 -6.41 5.63 0.32
CA ILE A 6 -5.57 5.60 1.52
C ILE A 6 -6.23 6.48 2.57
N THR A 7 -6.43 5.92 3.76
CA THR A 7 -6.98 6.65 4.89
C THR A 7 -5.92 6.77 5.97
N VAL A 8 -5.45 7.99 6.19
CA VAL A 8 -4.51 8.35 7.24
C VAL A 8 -5.03 9.62 7.89
N PRO A 9 -5.02 9.73 9.23
CA PRO A 9 -5.37 11.01 9.85
C PRO A 9 -4.46 12.12 9.31
N SER A 10 -5.03 13.27 8.97
CA SER A 10 -4.23 14.39 8.46
C SER A 10 -3.38 15.02 9.57
N THR A 11 -3.86 14.94 10.81
CA THR A 11 -3.15 15.42 12.00
C THR A 11 -3.20 14.38 13.10
N ALA A 12 -2.19 14.34 13.93
CA ALA A 12 -2.12 13.46 15.09
C ALA A 12 -1.34 14.12 16.21
N MET A 13 -1.66 13.73 17.44
CA MET A 13 -0.86 14.16 18.59
C MET A 13 0.40 13.32 18.67
N ARG A 14 1.49 13.94 19.09
CA ARG A 14 2.77 13.25 19.25
C ARG A 14 2.62 12.04 20.17
N ASN A 15 3.22 10.93 19.77
CA ASN A 15 3.18 9.65 20.45
C ASN A 15 1.82 8.96 20.53
N SER A 16 0.83 9.46 19.78
CA SER A 16 -0.43 8.74 19.64
C SER A 16 -0.29 7.62 18.62
N VAL A 17 -1.11 6.58 18.80
CA VAL A 17 -1.19 5.47 17.83
C VAL A 17 -2.25 5.85 16.79
N ILE A 18 -1.88 5.75 15.52
CA ILE A 18 -2.80 6.04 14.42
C ILE A 18 -3.01 4.78 13.59
N GLU A 19 -4.20 4.67 13.01
CA GLU A 19 -4.53 3.59 12.08
C GLU A 19 -4.36 4.07 10.65
N ILE A 20 -3.73 3.23 9.84
CA ILE A 20 -3.54 3.47 8.42
C ILE A 20 -4.30 2.38 7.67
N ARG A 21 -5.12 2.78 6.70
CA ARG A 21 -5.89 1.86 5.85
C ARG A 21 -5.56 2.12 4.41
N THR A 22 -5.34 1.04 3.66
CA THR A 22 -5.06 1.13 2.23
C THR A 22 -5.91 0.13 1.47
N LEU A 23 -6.43 0.56 0.34
CA LEU A 23 -7.11 -0.30 -0.62
C LEU A 23 -6.62 0.07 -1.99
N ILE A 24 -6.27 -0.91 -2.81
CA ILE A 24 -5.88 -0.67 -4.20
C ILE A 24 -6.74 -1.51 -5.12
N GLN A 25 -7.23 -0.92 -6.21
CA GLN A 25 -8.00 -1.64 -7.22
C GLN A 25 -7.06 -2.47 -8.07
N HIS A 26 -7.17 -3.79 -7.97
CA HIS A 26 -6.34 -4.72 -8.71
C HIS A 26 -7.05 -6.07 -8.80
N PRO A 27 -7.05 -6.72 -9.99
CA PRO A 27 -7.77 -7.98 -10.16
C PRO A 27 -7.18 -9.17 -9.39
N MET A 28 -5.88 -9.15 -9.08
CA MET A 28 -5.20 -10.27 -8.41
C MET A 28 -5.47 -11.59 -9.11
N GLU A 29 -5.15 -11.64 -10.42
CA GLU A 29 -5.34 -12.83 -11.24
C GLU A 29 -4.31 -13.90 -10.91
N THR A 30 -4.77 -15.08 -10.51
CA THR A 30 -3.89 -16.17 -10.07
C THR A 30 -3.23 -16.92 -11.23
N GLY A 31 -3.82 -16.84 -12.42
CA GLY A 31 -3.38 -17.64 -13.57
C GLY A 31 -4.16 -18.93 -13.73
N TYR A 32 -5.12 -19.21 -12.84
CA TYR A 32 -5.92 -20.42 -12.88
C TYR A 32 -7.36 -20.19 -13.34
N ARG A 33 -7.76 -18.96 -13.54
CA ARG A 33 -9.12 -18.61 -13.95
C ARG A 33 -9.22 -18.54 -15.46
N ARG A 34 -10.35 -19.07 -15.99
CA ARG A 34 -10.64 -18.96 -17.42
C ARG A 34 -11.55 -17.76 -17.68
N SER A 35 -11.35 -17.12 -18.83
CA SER A 35 -12.25 -16.08 -19.30
C SER A 35 -13.58 -16.69 -19.74
N SER A 36 -14.57 -15.84 -20.05
CA SER A 36 -15.86 -16.28 -20.60
C SER A 36 -15.71 -17.02 -21.94
N GLU A 37 -14.59 -16.82 -22.63
CA GLU A 37 -14.28 -17.46 -23.91
C GLU A 37 -13.47 -18.74 -23.74
N GLY A 38 -13.22 -19.17 -22.52
CA GLY A 38 -12.49 -20.40 -22.23
C GLY A 38 -10.97 -20.25 -22.18
N ALA A 39 -10.43 -19.07 -22.46
CA ALA A 39 -8.99 -18.85 -22.41
C ALA A 39 -8.51 -18.65 -20.97
N MET A 40 -7.31 -19.15 -20.64
CA MET A 40 -6.72 -18.93 -19.32
C MET A 40 -6.36 -17.46 -19.16
N MET A 41 -6.78 -16.87 -18.05
CA MET A 41 -6.39 -15.51 -17.70
C MET A 41 -4.94 -15.53 -17.22
N ALA A 42 -4.11 -14.66 -17.76
CA ALA A 42 -2.72 -14.58 -17.36
C ALA A 42 -2.60 -14.12 -15.90
N ARG A 43 -1.64 -14.70 -15.20
CA ARG A 43 -1.37 -14.28 -13.80
C ARG A 43 -1.03 -12.81 -13.75
N ASN A 44 -1.62 -12.12 -12.79
CA ASN A 44 -1.38 -10.69 -12.57
C ASN A 44 -1.65 -10.38 -11.10
N LEU A 45 -0.59 -10.43 -10.29
CA LEU A 45 -0.67 -10.26 -8.85
C LEU A 45 0.14 -9.05 -8.40
N ILE A 46 -0.38 -8.34 -7.40
CA ILE A 46 0.49 -7.49 -6.58
C ILE A 46 1.22 -8.41 -5.64
N ARG A 47 2.55 -8.32 -5.60
CA ARG A 47 3.38 -9.23 -4.81
C ARG A 47 3.90 -8.62 -3.54
N ARG A 48 4.09 -7.30 -3.50
CA ARG A 48 4.67 -6.64 -2.34
C ARG A 48 4.04 -5.28 -2.10
N PHE A 49 3.76 -5.02 -0.84
CA PHE A 49 3.35 -3.71 -0.34
C PHE A 49 4.37 -3.21 0.65
N THR A 50 4.73 -1.94 0.57
CA THR A 50 5.67 -1.31 1.49
C THR A 50 5.13 0.06 1.91
N CYS A 51 5.21 0.35 3.19
CA CYS A 51 4.93 1.69 3.73
C CYS A 51 6.18 2.20 4.42
N ARG A 52 6.65 3.37 4.01
CA ARG A 52 7.78 4.06 4.59
C ARG A 52 7.34 5.43 5.08
N PHE A 53 8.07 6.00 6.03
CA PHE A 53 7.79 7.34 6.53
C PHE A 53 9.04 8.20 6.34
N GLU A 54 8.86 9.33 5.68
CA GLU A 54 9.93 10.33 5.47
C GLU A 54 9.69 11.49 6.41
N GLU A 55 10.47 11.55 7.48
CA GLU A 55 10.36 12.63 8.45
C GLU A 55 10.63 13.97 7.78
N ASN A 56 9.73 14.94 7.97
CA ASN A 56 9.77 16.25 7.31
C ASN A 56 9.86 16.17 5.78
N GLY A 57 9.42 15.05 5.20
CA GLY A 57 9.46 14.83 3.76
C GLY A 57 10.87 14.60 3.20
N THR A 58 11.85 14.31 4.05
CA THR A 58 13.25 14.13 3.67
C THR A 58 13.55 12.65 3.45
N ARG A 59 13.97 12.30 2.22
CA ARG A 59 14.27 10.90 1.87
C ARG A 59 15.41 10.31 2.69
N ASP A 60 16.36 11.12 3.10
CA ASP A 60 17.50 10.66 3.89
C ASP A 60 17.10 10.15 5.27
N LYS A 61 15.92 10.54 5.75
CA LYS A 61 15.38 10.10 7.03
C LYS A 61 14.19 9.17 6.85
N SER A 62 14.22 8.36 5.80
CA SER A 62 13.16 7.41 5.50
C SER A 62 13.22 6.23 6.45
N GLU A 63 12.10 5.93 7.09
CA GLU A 63 11.98 4.83 8.03
C GLU A 63 10.98 3.81 7.49
N HIS A 64 11.34 2.53 7.57
CA HIS A 64 10.43 1.46 7.17
C HIS A 64 9.37 1.26 8.27
N ILE A 65 8.10 1.35 7.90
CA ILE A 65 6.99 1.22 8.84
C ILE A 65 6.37 -0.17 8.75
N PHE A 66 6.05 -0.62 7.54
CA PHE A 66 5.33 -1.88 7.36
C PHE A 66 5.57 -2.40 5.95
N SER A 67 5.66 -3.72 5.81
CA SER A 67 5.65 -4.34 4.49
C SER A 67 4.92 -5.67 4.56
N ALA A 68 4.38 -6.08 3.43
CA ALA A 68 3.68 -7.35 3.30
C ALA A 68 3.99 -7.98 1.95
N THR A 69 4.18 -9.28 1.95
CA THR A 69 4.24 -10.07 0.72
C THR A 69 2.86 -10.65 0.47
N LEU A 70 2.32 -10.40 -0.72
CA LEU A 70 0.99 -10.86 -1.08
C LEU A 70 1.09 -12.07 -1.98
N TYR A 71 0.27 -13.06 -1.71
CA TYR A 71 0.25 -14.33 -2.44
C TYR A 71 -1.04 -14.49 -3.22
N ALA A 72 -1.11 -15.54 -4.03
CA ALA A 72 -2.26 -15.79 -4.91
C ALA A 72 -3.58 -15.97 -4.16
N THR A 73 -3.54 -16.24 -2.87
CA THR A 73 -4.75 -16.39 -2.04
C THR A 73 -5.39 -15.07 -1.64
N VAL A 74 -4.70 -13.94 -1.87
CA VAL A 74 -5.25 -12.63 -1.55
C VAL A 74 -6.30 -12.25 -2.57
N ALA A 75 -7.47 -11.81 -2.09
CA ALA A 75 -8.58 -11.44 -2.95
C ALA A 75 -8.28 -10.21 -3.79
N ALA A 76 -9.06 -10.00 -4.86
CA ALA A 76 -8.99 -8.80 -5.67
C ALA A 76 -9.17 -7.55 -4.80
N ASN A 77 -8.59 -6.44 -5.23
CA ASN A 77 -8.61 -5.16 -4.53
C ASN A 77 -8.07 -5.29 -3.11
N PRO A 78 -6.79 -5.68 -2.95
CA PRO A 78 -6.22 -5.92 -1.62
C PRO A 78 -6.40 -4.76 -0.65
N TYR A 79 -6.84 -5.10 0.56
CA TYR A 79 -7.06 -4.14 1.63
C TYR A 79 -6.10 -4.47 2.79
N LEU A 80 -5.38 -3.46 3.27
CA LEU A 80 -4.46 -3.60 4.38
C LEU A 80 -4.73 -2.49 5.40
N ALA A 81 -4.79 -2.87 6.68
CA ALA A 81 -4.91 -1.93 7.77
C ALA A 81 -3.85 -2.26 8.81
N PHE A 82 -3.18 -1.23 9.30
CA PHE A 82 -2.13 -1.40 10.31
C PHE A 82 -2.02 -0.13 11.14
N HIS A 83 -1.28 -0.22 12.23
CA HIS A 83 -1.12 0.89 13.17
C HIS A 83 0.35 1.27 13.29
N THR A 84 0.60 2.55 13.54
CA THR A 84 1.93 3.05 13.86
C THR A 84 1.82 4.20 14.84
N THR A 85 2.92 4.52 15.50
CA THR A 85 2.97 5.65 16.43
C THR A 85 3.40 6.90 15.70
N ALA A 86 2.66 7.99 15.88
CA ALA A 86 2.95 9.28 15.27
C ALA A 86 4.03 9.99 16.10
N THR A 87 5.26 10.05 15.59
CA THR A 87 6.39 10.64 16.32
C THR A 87 6.80 12.00 15.80
N ALA A 88 6.61 12.27 14.52
CA ALA A 88 7.00 13.51 13.88
C ALA A 88 6.16 13.76 12.64
N SER A 89 6.08 15.02 12.22
CA SER A 89 5.44 15.36 10.95
C SER A 89 6.28 14.84 9.79
N GLY A 90 5.63 14.44 8.71
CA GLY A 90 6.33 13.94 7.55
C GLY A 90 5.38 13.40 6.48
N VAL A 91 5.91 12.50 5.67
CA VAL A 91 5.17 11.94 4.53
C VAL A 91 5.23 10.42 4.59
N PHE A 92 4.06 9.77 4.55
CA PHE A 92 4.00 8.34 4.33
C PHE A 92 4.13 8.06 2.84
N VAL A 93 4.96 7.09 2.49
CA VAL A 93 5.16 6.64 1.11
C VAL A 93 4.69 5.20 1.00
N PHE A 94 3.66 4.99 0.20
CA PHE A 94 3.06 3.68 -0.03
C PHE A 94 3.46 3.17 -1.40
N SER A 95 3.96 1.95 -1.47
CA SER A 95 4.38 1.35 -2.74
C SER A 95 3.81 -0.04 -2.90
N TRP A 96 3.29 -0.32 -4.10
CA TRP A 96 2.82 -1.64 -4.50
C TRP A 96 3.60 -2.08 -5.73
N ASP A 97 4.13 -3.31 -5.70
CA ASP A 97 4.87 -3.90 -6.81
C ASP A 97 4.25 -5.25 -7.15
N GLY A 98 4.22 -5.57 -8.42
CA GLY A 98 3.60 -6.82 -8.83
C GLY A 98 4.04 -7.31 -10.20
N ASP A 99 3.26 -8.26 -10.71
CA ASP A 99 3.51 -8.88 -12.01
C ASP A 99 3.28 -7.88 -13.15
N ASN A 100 3.85 -8.18 -14.31
CA ASN A 100 3.69 -7.41 -15.54
C ASN A 100 4.18 -5.96 -15.41
N GLY A 101 5.19 -5.74 -14.59
CA GLY A 101 5.75 -4.42 -14.38
C GLY A 101 4.88 -3.50 -13.54
N PHE A 102 3.87 -4.04 -12.84
CA PHE A 102 3.02 -3.21 -11.99
C PHE A 102 3.84 -2.59 -10.88
N ALA A 103 3.78 -1.27 -10.80
CA ALA A 103 4.42 -0.51 -9.73
C ALA A 103 3.63 0.78 -9.55
N GLN A 104 3.27 1.07 -8.30
CA GLN A 104 2.54 2.29 -7.99
C GLN A 104 2.99 2.82 -6.64
N THR A 105 3.15 4.13 -6.54
CA THR A 105 3.56 4.81 -5.31
C THR A 105 2.60 5.95 -5.04
N GLU A 106 2.16 6.07 -3.77
CA GLU A 106 1.31 7.16 -3.30
C GLU A 106 1.95 7.79 -2.08
N ARG A 107 1.77 9.09 -1.92
CA ARG A 107 2.36 9.85 -0.81
C ARG A 107 1.25 10.57 -0.05
N VAL A 108 1.29 10.51 1.29
CA VAL A 108 0.29 11.16 2.14
C VAL A 108 1.00 11.88 3.28
N THR A 109 0.69 13.14 3.48
CA THR A 109 1.31 13.98 4.51
C THR A 109 0.62 13.78 5.86
N LEU A 110 1.43 13.69 6.92
CA LEU A 110 0.98 13.68 8.30
C LEU A 110 1.53 14.88 9.03
N THR A 111 0.67 15.61 9.74
CA THR A 111 1.09 16.69 10.62
C THR A 111 0.96 16.23 12.07
N VAL A 112 2.05 16.29 12.82
CA VAL A 112 2.08 15.93 14.25
C VAL A 112 2.18 17.19 15.08
N ARG A 113 1.37 17.26 16.10
CA ARG A 113 1.29 18.41 16.99
C ARG A 113 1.80 18.12 18.39
#